data_cc76a481f158b4e934b13a71a726852e
#
_entry.id   cc76a481f158b4e934b13a71a726852e
#
_cell.length_a   1.000
_cell.length_b   1.000
_cell.length_c   1.000
_cell.angle_alpha   90.00
_cell.angle_beta   90.00
_cell.angle_gamma   90.00
#
_symmetry.space_group_name_H-M   'P 1'
#
loop_
_entity.id
_entity.type
_entity.pdbx_description
1 polymer ?
#
loop_
_entity_poly.entity_id
_entity_poly.type
_entity_poly.pdbx_seq_one_letter_code
_entity_poly.pdbx_strand_id
1 'polypeptide(L)'
;SFIQGKIITKKENSLTVLTAGWVGYEVGLQTEKCASLEVGNEVGLHTYLRVSENAMDLYGFETLEEKDFFELLISVNGIGPKSALNILGLGSLDEIQNAISNSDVDYLTKVSGVGKRTAERLTVELKSKVEVQKSKVVEKAGSVMGDAIDGLVSLGYSKEEARQVVKDLDVEGKTGEQLLREALKGAGK
;
A
#
# COMPACT_ATOMS: atom_id res chain seq x y z
N SER A 1 -11.67 5.85 -0.80
CA SER A 1 -12.89 5.13 -0.36
C SER A 1 -12.52 3.72 0.11
N PHE A 2 -13.49 2.98 0.68
CA PHE A 2 -13.29 1.62 1.20
C PHE A 2 -14.53 0.79 0.91
N ILE A 3 -14.37 -0.49 0.59
CA ILE A 3 -15.45 -1.46 0.42
C ILE A 3 -15.15 -2.71 1.24
N GLN A 4 -16.18 -3.24 1.92
CA GLN A 4 -16.10 -4.50 2.65
C GLN A 4 -17.29 -5.39 2.33
N GLY A 5 -17.05 -6.68 2.19
CA GLY A 5 -18.09 -7.65 1.94
C GLY A 5 -17.57 -9.01 1.50
N LYS A 6 -18.48 -9.85 1.04
CA LYS A 6 -18.19 -11.22 0.63
C LYS A 6 -17.91 -11.31 -0.86
N ILE A 7 -16.87 -12.03 -1.23
CA ILE A 7 -16.54 -12.31 -2.64
C ILE A 7 -17.57 -13.30 -3.19
N ILE A 8 -18.33 -12.89 -4.21
CA ILE A 8 -19.36 -13.76 -4.84
C ILE A 8 -18.95 -14.27 -6.21
N THR A 9 -18.10 -13.53 -6.94
CA THR A 9 -17.51 -13.99 -8.21
C THR A 9 -16.08 -13.50 -8.33
N LYS A 10 -15.29 -14.21 -9.14
CA LYS A 10 -13.89 -13.90 -9.40
C LYS A 10 -13.57 -14.10 -10.88
N LYS A 11 -12.82 -13.16 -11.46
CA LYS A 11 -12.22 -13.23 -12.79
C LYS A 11 -10.69 -13.18 -12.63
N GLU A 12 -9.96 -13.13 -13.71
CA GLU A 12 -8.49 -13.07 -13.70
C GLU A 12 -7.93 -11.85 -12.95
N ASN A 13 -8.55 -10.68 -13.17
CA ASN A 13 -8.09 -9.38 -12.65
C ASN A 13 -9.21 -8.54 -12.01
N SER A 14 -10.32 -9.16 -11.65
CA SER A 14 -11.42 -8.52 -10.93
C SER A 14 -12.19 -9.52 -10.09
N LEU A 15 -12.87 -9.03 -9.07
CA LEU A 15 -13.81 -9.80 -8.27
C LEU A 15 -15.05 -8.97 -7.99
N THR A 16 -16.16 -9.65 -7.65
CA THR A 16 -17.37 -8.97 -7.21
C THR A 16 -17.49 -9.10 -5.71
N VAL A 17 -17.53 -7.96 -5.02
CA VAL A 17 -17.75 -7.85 -3.58
C VAL A 17 -19.23 -7.56 -3.32
N LEU A 18 -19.94 -8.48 -2.67
CA LEU A 18 -21.31 -8.28 -2.19
C LEU A 18 -21.25 -7.63 -0.81
N THR A 19 -21.72 -6.39 -0.73
CA THR A 19 -21.79 -5.64 0.53
C THR A 19 -22.99 -6.05 1.38
N ALA A 20 -23.00 -5.64 2.65
CA ALA A 20 -24.14 -5.84 3.57
C ALA A 20 -25.45 -5.24 3.04
N GLY A 21 -25.38 -4.23 2.17
CA GLY A 21 -26.55 -3.64 1.51
C GLY A 21 -27.07 -4.42 0.30
N TRP A 22 -26.61 -5.66 0.06
CA TRP A 22 -26.99 -6.52 -1.07
C TRP A 22 -26.67 -5.93 -2.45
N VAL A 23 -25.69 -5.03 -2.51
CA VAL A 23 -25.15 -4.50 -3.77
C VAL A 23 -23.80 -5.15 -4.04
N GLY A 24 -23.64 -5.73 -5.24
CA GLY A 24 -22.39 -6.30 -5.71
C GLY A 24 -21.61 -5.27 -6.52
N TYR A 25 -20.37 -5.02 -6.13
CA TYR A 25 -19.43 -4.12 -6.84
C TYR A 25 -18.35 -4.95 -7.52
N GLU A 26 -18.19 -4.76 -8.84
CA GLU A 26 -17.03 -5.31 -9.54
C GLU A 26 -15.82 -4.43 -9.27
N VAL A 27 -14.75 -5.03 -8.72
CA VAL A 27 -13.52 -4.35 -8.30
C VAL A 27 -12.35 -4.95 -9.08
N GLY A 28 -11.64 -4.13 -9.84
CA GLY A 28 -10.39 -4.49 -10.51
C GLY A 28 -9.24 -4.57 -9.51
N LEU A 29 -8.44 -5.62 -9.59
CA LEU A 29 -7.26 -5.85 -8.75
C LEU A 29 -6.06 -6.27 -9.60
N GLN A 30 -4.88 -6.29 -8.98
CA GLN A 30 -3.72 -7.00 -9.51
C GLN A 30 -4.02 -8.49 -9.68
N THR A 31 -3.49 -9.10 -10.74
CA THR A 31 -3.75 -10.51 -11.05
C THR A 31 -3.33 -11.45 -9.93
N GLU A 32 -2.14 -11.23 -9.34
CA GLU A 32 -1.62 -12.06 -8.23
C GLU A 32 -2.49 -11.93 -6.98
N LYS A 33 -2.92 -10.71 -6.63
CA LYS A 33 -3.84 -10.46 -5.50
C LYS A 33 -5.19 -11.10 -5.75
N CYS A 34 -5.73 -10.96 -6.97
CA CYS A 34 -6.97 -11.61 -7.34
C CYS A 34 -6.84 -13.13 -7.25
N ALA A 35 -5.70 -13.72 -7.64
CA ALA A 35 -5.46 -15.16 -7.57
C ALA A 35 -5.48 -15.69 -6.13
N SER A 36 -4.91 -14.94 -5.16
CA SER A 36 -4.82 -15.34 -3.75
C SER A 36 -6.15 -15.30 -2.98
N LEU A 37 -7.15 -14.56 -3.49
CA LEU A 37 -8.46 -14.44 -2.87
C LEU A 37 -9.41 -15.54 -3.35
N GLU A 38 -10.29 -16.01 -2.48
CA GLU A 38 -11.25 -17.09 -2.78
C GLU A 38 -12.70 -16.62 -2.71
N VAL A 39 -13.54 -17.17 -3.60
CA VAL A 39 -14.99 -16.94 -3.57
C VAL A 39 -15.57 -17.50 -2.25
N GLY A 40 -16.38 -16.70 -1.61
CA GLY A 40 -16.98 -17.02 -0.31
C GLY A 40 -16.29 -16.35 0.87
N ASN A 41 -15.05 -15.89 0.73
CA ASN A 41 -14.34 -15.18 1.79
C ASN A 41 -14.79 -13.72 1.91
N GLU A 42 -14.64 -13.17 3.11
CA GLU A 42 -14.78 -11.74 3.36
C GLU A 42 -13.52 -11.01 2.91
N VAL A 43 -13.70 -9.83 2.34
CA VAL A 43 -12.60 -8.94 1.93
C VAL A 43 -12.90 -7.50 2.27
N GLY A 44 -11.86 -6.76 2.68
CA GLY A 44 -11.88 -5.31 2.83
C GLY A 44 -10.83 -4.68 1.93
N LEU A 45 -11.23 -3.73 1.08
CA LEU A 45 -10.36 -3.11 0.10
C LEU A 45 -10.46 -1.60 0.14
N HIS A 46 -9.33 -0.92 0.14
CA HIS A 46 -9.26 0.49 -0.20
C HIS A 46 -9.57 0.67 -1.68
N THR A 47 -10.38 1.66 -2.05
CA THR A 47 -10.86 1.76 -3.42
C THR A 47 -10.59 3.12 -4.05
N TYR A 48 -10.28 3.07 -5.35
CA TYR A 48 -10.24 4.21 -6.24
C TYR A 48 -11.33 4.06 -7.30
N LEU A 49 -12.21 5.08 -7.41
CA LEU A 49 -13.25 5.13 -8.42
C LEU A 49 -12.79 6.00 -9.59
N ARG A 50 -12.66 5.41 -10.76
CA ARG A 50 -12.48 6.12 -12.02
C ARG A 50 -13.83 6.35 -12.67
N VAL A 51 -14.14 7.61 -12.94
CA VAL A 51 -15.34 7.99 -13.69
C VAL A 51 -14.92 8.49 -15.07
N SER A 52 -15.52 7.96 -16.11
CA SER A 52 -15.38 8.40 -17.50
C SER A 52 -16.76 8.53 -18.14
N GLU A 53 -16.84 9.06 -19.34
CA GLU A 53 -18.13 9.25 -20.06
C GLU A 53 -18.90 7.92 -20.25
N ASN A 54 -18.17 6.80 -20.39
CA ASN A 54 -18.76 5.51 -20.75
C ASN A 54 -18.62 4.44 -19.67
N ALA A 55 -17.94 4.72 -18.53
CA ALA A 55 -17.68 3.70 -17.51
C ALA A 55 -17.44 4.34 -16.12
N MET A 56 -17.79 3.54 -15.10
CA MET A 56 -17.42 3.78 -13.71
C MET A 56 -16.67 2.53 -13.24
N ASP A 57 -15.35 2.61 -13.22
CA ASP A 57 -14.48 1.49 -12.87
C ASP A 57 -13.99 1.65 -11.43
N LEU A 58 -14.12 0.60 -10.63
CA LEU A 58 -13.62 0.55 -9.26
C LEU A 58 -12.37 -0.31 -9.20
N TYR A 59 -11.30 0.23 -8.63
CA TYR A 59 -10.02 -0.46 -8.42
C TYR A 59 -9.79 -0.65 -6.91
N GLY A 60 -9.33 -1.82 -6.51
CA GLY A 60 -9.15 -2.20 -5.11
C GLY A 60 -7.70 -2.48 -4.73
N PHE A 61 -7.36 -2.17 -3.48
CA PHE A 61 -6.03 -2.29 -2.90
C PHE A 61 -6.16 -2.81 -1.46
N GLU A 62 -5.21 -3.62 -1.03
CA GLU A 62 -5.19 -4.15 0.34
C GLU A 62 -4.82 -3.07 1.35
N THR A 63 -3.91 -2.15 0.97
CA THR A 63 -3.45 -1.08 1.84
C THR A 63 -3.76 0.32 1.26
N LEU A 64 -3.76 1.31 2.12
CA LEU A 64 -3.92 2.70 1.71
C LEU A 64 -2.71 3.18 0.92
N GLU A 65 -1.52 2.71 1.30
CA GLU A 65 -0.25 3.02 0.65
C GLU A 65 -0.23 2.55 -0.81
N GLU A 66 -0.71 1.33 -1.09
CA GLU A 66 -0.86 0.83 -2.46
C GLU A 66 -1.81 1.70 -3.28
N LYS A 67 -2.96 2.09 -2.68
CA LYS A 67 -3.93 2.97 -3.32
C LYS A 67 -3.34 4.35 -3.63
N ASP A 68 -2.65 4.97 -2.68
CA ASP A 68 -2.04 6.28 -2.83
C ASP A 68 -0.93 6.24 -3.90
N PHE A 69 -0.18 5.15 -3.94
CA PHE A 69 0.84 4.96 -4.97
C PHE A 69 0.23 4.70 -6.36
N PHE A 70 -0.87 3.96 -6.44
CA PHE A 70 -1.63 3.82 -7.68
C PHE A 70 -2.11 5.18 -8.22
N GLU A 71 -2.66 6.05 -7.35
CA GLU A 71 -3.07 7.40 -7.72
C GLU A 71 -1.88 8.24 -8.22
N LEU A 72 -0.73 8.06 -7.62
CA LEU A 72 0.51 8.68 -8.06
C LEU A 72 0.93 8.20 -9.46
N LEU A 73 0.87 6.89 -9.72
CA LEU A 73 1.20 6.30 -11.03
C LEU A 73 0.28 6.82 -12.13
N ILE A 74 -1.04 6.83 -11.92
CA ILE A 74 -2.00 7.31 -12.93
C ILE A 74 -1.95 8.83 -13.16
N SER A 75 -1.30 9.59 -12.28
CA SER A 75 -1.06 11.02 -12.50
C SER A 75 -0.03 11.29 -13.61
N VAL A 76 0.75 10.28 -13.99
CA VAL A 76 1.74 10.38 -15.07
C VAL A 76 1.07 10.19 -16.43
N ASN A 77 1.27 11.12 -17.33
CA ASN A 77 0.70 11.04 -18.67
C ASN A 77 1.20 9.80 -19.43
N GLY A 78 0.26 8.99 -19.93
CA GLY A 78 0.52 7.72 -20.62
C GLY A 78 0.44 6.49 -19.73
N ILE A 79 0.16 6.65 -18.42
CA ILE A 79 -0.14 5.55 -17.51
C ILE A 79 -1.63 5.54 -17.19
N GLY A 80 -2.32 4.52 -17.69
CA GLY A 80 -3.71 4.24 -17.34
C GLY A 80 -3.83 3.26 -16.17
N PRO A 81 -5.04 3.06 -15.64
CA PRO A 81 -5.25 2.18 -14.49
C PRO A 81 -4.72 0.75 -14.67
N LYS A 82 -4.89 0.17 -15.86
CA LYS A 82 -4.36 -1.18 -16.14
C LYS A 82 -2.83 -1.24 -16.05
N SER A 83 -2.15 -0.26 -16.67
CA SER A 83 -0.68 -0.17 -16.58
C SER A 83 -0.22 0.08 -15.15
N ALA A 84 -0.93 0.91 -14.38
CA ALA A 84 -0.62 1.17 -12.98
C ALA A 84 -0.78 -0.09 -12.11
N LEU A 85 -1.85 -0.87 -12.27
CA LEU A 85 -2.01 -2.17 -11.60
C LEU A 85 -0.89 -3.16 -11.98
N ASN A 86 -0.53 -3.20 -13.26
CA ASN A 86 0.57 -4.05 -13.71
C ASN A 86 1.92 -3.62 -13.13
N ILE A 87 2.18 -2.30 -12.99
CA ILE A 87 3.39 -1.78 -12.31
C ILE A 87 3.41 -2.23 -10.85
N LEU A 88 2.29 -2.10 -10.13
CA LEU A 88 2.16 -2.58 -8.76
C LEU A 88 2.37 -4.11 -8.63
N GLY A 89 2.14 -4.87 -9.67
CA GLY A 89 2.41 -6.32 -9.73
C GLY A 89 3.87 -6.70 -10.01
N LEU A 90 4.78 -5.74 -10.25
CA LEU A 90 6.21 -6.04 -10.49
C LEU A 90 6.95 -6.57 -9.26
N GLY A 91 6.51 -6.21 -8.08
CA GLY A 91 7.15 -6.55 -6.82
C GLY A 91 6.55 -5.77 -5.65
N SER A 92 7.26 -5.71 -4.55
CA SER A 92 6.87 -4.91 -3.40
C SER A 92 6.86 -3.41 -3.73
N LEU A 93 6.08 -2.66 -2.98
CA LEU A 93 5.99 -1.20 -3.14
C LEU A 93 7.37 -0.53 -3.03
N ASP A 94 8.20 -1.01 -2.10
CA ASP A 94 9.57 -0.52 -1.91
C ASP A 94 10.48 -0.80 -3.10
N GLU A 95 10.38 -1.98 -3.72
CA GLU A 95 11.17 -2.32 -4.92
C GLU A 95 10.80 -1.41 -6.09
N ILE A 96 9.51 -1.16 -6.30
CA ILE A 96 9.03 -0.28 -7.37
C ILE A 96 9.46 1.16 -7.11
N GLN A 97 9.32 1.65 -5.88
CA GLN A 97 9.78 2.99 -5.49
C GLN A 97 11.30 3.15 -5.62
N ASN A 98 12.07 2.11 -5.30
CA ASN A 98 13.52 2.10 -5.50
C ASN A 98 13.88 2.14 -6.97
N ALA A 99 13.20 1.37 -7.84
CA ALA A 99 13.40 1.42 -9.28
C ALA A 99 13.14 2.82 -9.86
N ILE A 100 12.07 3.49 -9.39
CA ILE A 100 11.77 4.88 -9.79
C ILE A 100 12.88 5.84 -9.31
N SER A 101 13.28 5.77 -8.04
CA SER A 101 14.32 6.64 -7.46
C SER A 101 15.67 6.48 -8.16
N ASN A 102 16.01 5.25 -8.55
CA ASN A 102 17.24 4.91 -9.26
C ASN A 102 17.14 5.06 -10.77
N SER A 103 15.98 5.47 -11.29
CA SER A 103 15.72 5.61 -12.74
C SER A 103 15.92 4.29 -13.50
N ASP A 104 15.54 3.15 -12.90
CA ASP A 104 15.63 1.82 -13.50
C ASP A 104 14.50 1.60 -14.51
N VAL A 105 14.72 2.12 -15.72
CA VAL A 105 13.78 2.05 -16.84
C VAL A 105 13.57 0.59 -17.27
N ASP A 106 14.60 -0.24 -17.22
CA ASP A 106 14.54 -1.64 -17.67
C ASP A 106 13.64 -2.47 -16.75
N TYR A 107 13.67 -2.22 -15.45
CA TYR A 107 12.74 -2.84 -14.49
C TYR A 107 11.28 -2.46 -14.80
N LEU A 108 11.01 -1.19 -15.02
CA LEU A 108 9.66 -0.68 -15.25
C LEU A 108 9.07 -1.08 -16.63
N THR A 109 9.91 -1.33 -17.63
CA THR A 109 9.46 -1.79 -18.97
C THR A 109 9.14 -3.27 -19.04
N LYS A 110 9.39 -4.06 -17.99
CA LYS A 110 8.95 -5.47 -17.92
C LYS A 110 7.44 -5.61 -17.92
N VAL A 111 6.72 -4.54 -17.63
CA VAL A 111 5.26 -4.51 -17.57
C VAL A 111 4.65 -4.29 -18.93
N SER A 112 3.64 -5.08 -19.26
CA SER A 112 2.82 -4.86 -20.44
C SER A 112 2.11 -3.50 -20.39
N GLY A 113 2.21 -2.72 -21.45
CA GLY A 113 1.61 -1.39 -21.53
C GLY A 113 2.47 -0.24 -21.03
N VAL A 114 3.74 -0.51 -20.64
CA VAL A 114 4.72 0.53 -20.28
C VAL A 114 5.91 0.47 -21.22
N GLY A 115 5.95 1.36 -22.19
CA GLY A 115 7.09 1.50 -23.09
C GLY A 115 8.22 2.35 -22.48
N LYS A 116 9.42 2.30 -23.10
CA LYS A 116 10.61 3.01 -22.63
C LYS A 116 10.36 4.50 -22.33
N ARG A 117 9.70 5.22 -23.26
CA ARG A 117 9.37 6.64 -23.08
C ARG A 117 8.46 6.89 -21.86
N THR A 118 7.49 6.00 -21.63
CA THR A 118 6.58 6.10 -20.47
C THR A 118 7.34 5.82 -19.17
N ALA A 119 8.22 4.81 -19.17
CA ALA A 119 9.06 4.48 -18.01
C ALA A 119 10.05 5.62 -17.68
N GLU A 120 10.72 6.20 -18.68
CA GLU A 120 11.59 7.36 -18.51
C GLU A 120 10.81 8.57 -17.92
N ARG A 121 9.61 8.85 -18.44
CA ARG A 121 8.75 9.90 -17.91
C ARG A 121 8.35 9.63 -16.46
N LEU A 122 7.95 8.39 -16.17
CA LEU A 122 7.54 7.96 -14.84
C LEU A 122 8.67 8.20 -13.83
N THR A 123 9.91 7.81 -14.16
CA THR A 123 11.06 8.05 -13.27
C THR A 123 11.31 9.55 -13.05
N VAL A 124 11.23 10.38 -14.09
CA VAL A 124 11.46 11.82 -13.97
C VAL A 124 10.36 12.50 -13.14
N GLU A 125 9.09 12.21 -13.42
CA GLU A 125 7.96 12.89 -12.78
C GLU A 125 7.72 12.42 -11.33
N LEU A 126 8.03 11.15 -11.02
CA LEU A 126 7.74 10.59 -9.71
C LEU A 126 8.93 10.53 -8.75
N LYS A 127 10.16 10.66 -9.21
CA LYS A 127 11.35 10.57 -8.36
C LYS A 127 11.24 11.42 -7.09
N SER A 128 11.02 12.72 -7.25
CA SER A 128 10.89 13.63 -6.10
C SER A 128 9.69 13.32 -5.20
N LYS A 129 8.58 12.89 -5.79
CA LYS A 129 7.35 12.56 -5.03
C LYS A 129 7.55 11.30 -4.21
N VAL A 130 8.21 10.29 -4.76
CA VAL A 130 8.55 9.03 -4.08
C VAL A 130 9.53 9.28 -2.93
N GLU A 131 10.54 10.10 -3.13
CA GLU A 131 11.50 10.49 -2.08
C GLU A 131 10.80 11.20 -0.92
N VAL A 132 9.86 12.11 -1.20
CA VAL A 132 9.06 12.79 -0.17
C VAL A 132 8.13 11.80 0.58
N GLN A 133 7.52 10.84 -0.13
CA GLN A 133 6.71 9.81 0.54
C GLN A 133 7.54 8.94 1.47
N LYS A 134 8.72 8.48 1.02
CA LYS A 134 9.66 7.71 1.86
C LYS A 134 10.09 8.48 3.09
N SER A 135 10.43 9.76 2.95
CA SER A 135 10.79 10.61 4.09
C SER A 135 9.66 10.72 5.11
N LYS A 136 8.42 10.89 4.66
CA LYS A 136 7.24 10.93 5.56
C LYS A 136 6.99 9.61 6.28
N VAL A 137 7.20 8.47 5.62
CA VAL A 137 7.06 7.15 6.25
C VAL A 137 8.11 6.97 7.33
N VAL A 138 9.36 7.34 7.06
CA VAL A 138 10.46 7.27 8.03
C VAL A 138 10.21 8.22 9.21
N GLU A 139 9.76 9.45 8.96
CA GLU A 139 9.41 10.41 10.04
C GLU A 139 8.25 9.90 10.89
N LYS A 140 7.19 9.34 10.27
CA LYS A 140 6.04 8.77 10.98
C LYS A 140 6.44 7.56 11.81
N ALA A 141 7.24 6.66 11.25
CA ALA A 141 7.76 5.51 11.99
C ALA A 141 8.64 5.94 13.17
N GLY A 142 9.50 6.93 12.96
CA GLY A 142 10.32 7.53 14.03
C GLY A 142 9.48 8.18 15.12
N SER A 143 8.40 8.88 14.79
CA SER A 143 7.44 9.45 15.75
C SER A 143 6.72 8.36 16.57
N VAL A 144 6.21 7.32 15.89
CA VAL A 144 5.54 6.19 16.57
C VAL A 144 6.46 5.45 17.54
N MET A 145 7.72 5.23 17.14
CA MET A 145 8.74 4.67 18.03
C MET A 145 9.04 5.62 19.21
N GLY A 146 9.14 6.92 18.93
CA GLY A 146 9.35 7.95 19.96
C GLY A 146 8.26 7.93 21.01
N ASP A 147 7.00 7.95 20.59
CA ASP A 147 5.83 7.91 21.48
C ASP A 147 5.82 6.63 22.36
N ALA A 148 6.18 5.48 21.77
CA ALA A 148 6.28 4.22 22.53
C ALA A 148 7.44 4.23 23.55
N ILE A 149 8.60 4.79 23.18
CA ILE A 149 9.75 4.96 24.09
C ILE A 149 9.38 5.89 25.24
N ASP A 150 8.77 7.04 24.96
CA ASP A 150 8.36 8.00 25.99
C ASP A 150 7.30 7.40 26.93
N GLY A 151 6.39 6.58 26.39
CA GLY A 151 5.43 5.80 27.19
C GLY A 151 6.12 4.82 28.14
N LEU A 152 7.11 4.04 27.68
CA LEU A 152 7.88 3.13 28.53
C LEU A 152 8.68 3.86 29.61
N VAL A 153 9.31 4.98 29.26
CA VAL A 153 10.03 5.83 30.23
C VAL A 153 9.09 6.35 31.30
N SER A 154 7.88 6.75 30.94
CA SER A 154 6.84 7.20 31.90
C SER A 154 6.39 6.08 32.86
N LEU A 155 6.54 4.81 32.44
CA LEU A 155 6.27 3.63 33.24
C LEU A 155 7.48 3.15 34.08
N GLY A 156 8.61 3.89 34.01
CA GLY A 156 9.77 3.65 34.88
C GLY A 156 10.94 2.90 34.20
N TYR A 157 10.85 2.58 32.91
CA TYR A 157 12.00 2.03 32.17
C TYR A 157 13.06 3.12 31.93
N SER A 158 14.33 2.75 31.94
CA SER A 158 15.38 3.66 31.44
C SER A 158 15.22 3.88 29.93
N LYS A 159 15.74 4.99 29.43
CA LYS A 159 15.65 5.33 28.00
C LYS A 159 16.36 4.30 27.11
N GLU A 160 17.43 3.69 27.61
CA GLU A 160 18.18 2.62 26.95
C GLU A 160 17.36 1.33 26.86
N GLU A 161 16.76 0.90 27.97
CA GLU A 161 15.88 -0.28 28.01
C GLU A 161 14.67 -0.09 27.08
N ALA A 162 14.01 1.06 27.13
CA ALA A 162 12.88 1.38 26.29
C ALA A 162 13.24 1.31 24.79
N ARG A 163 14.40 1.84 24.40
CA ARG A 163 14.90 1.75 23.00
C ARG A 163 15.17 0.32 22.58
N GLN A 164 15.77 -0.48 23.47
CA GLN A 164 16.10 -1.87 23.17
C GLN A 164 14.83 -2.70 22.93
N VAL A 165 13.81 -2.51 23.74
CA VAL A 165 12.53 -3.23 23.65
C VAL A 165 11.76 -2.84 22.38
N VAL A 166 11.77 -1.56 21.98
CA VAL A 166 11.04 -1.08 20.81
C VAL A 166 11.76 -1.37 19.50
N LYS A 167 13.10 -1.52 19.53
CA LYS A 167 13.93 -1.68 18.32
C LYS A 167 13.55 -2.87 17.43
N ASP A 168 13.15 -3.98 18.05
CA ASP A 168 12.87 -5.25 17.36
C ASP A 168 11.36 -5.42 17.05
N LEU A 169 10.54 -4.40 17.34
CA LEU A 169 9.11 -4.43 17.06
C LEU A 169 8.80 -3.90 15.67
N ASP A 170 7.87 -4.56 15.02
CA ASP A 170 7.32 -4.08 13.76
C ASP A 170 6.47 -2.82 13.99
N VAL A 171 6.76 -1.74 13.26
CA VAL A 171 6.13 -0.41 13.41
C VAL A 171 5.06 -0.18 12.36
N GLU A 172 5.05 -1.00 11.29
CA GLU A 172 4.20 -0.77 10.12
C GLU A 172 2.71 -0.80 10.49
N GLY A 173 1.99 0.25 10.13
CA GLY A 173 0.55 0.37 10.38
C GLY A 173 0.11 0.52 11.83
N LYS A 174 1.05 0.62 12.80
CA LYS A 174 0.75 0.72 14.23
C LYS A 174 0.78 2.16 14.74
N THR A 175 0.03 2.39 15.81
CA THR A 175 0.11 3.64 16.61
C THR A 175 1.12 3.48 17.74
N GLY A 176 1.60 4.60 18.31
CA GLY A 176 2.51 4.59 19.48
C GLY A 176 1.93 3.81 20.66
N GLU A 177 0.61 3.89 20.88
CA GLU A 177 -0.07 3.13 21.94
C GLU A 177 -0.07 1.61 21.66
N GLN A 178 -0.29 1.20 20.42
CA GLN A 178 -0.23 -0.21 20.04
C GLN A 178 1.18 -0.78 20.19
N LEU A 179 2.18 -0.01 19.76
CA LEU A 179 3.59 -0.37 19.89
C LEU A 179 4.01 -0.46 21.37
N LEU A 180 3.57 0.49 22.22
CA LEU A 180 3.78 0.47 23.66
C LEU A 180 3.17 -0.79 24.31
N ARG A 181 1.95 -1.18 23.94
CA ARG A 181 1.32 -2.40 24.44
C ARG A 181 2.07 -3.68 24.06
N GLU A 182 2.60 -3.75 22.84
CA GLU A 182 3.45 -4.86 22.41
C GLU A 182 4.77 -4.90 23.18
N ALA A 183 5.42 -3.76 23.32
CA ALA A 183 6.64 -3.61 24.09
C ALA A 183 6.48 -4.14 25.53
N LEU A 184 5.39 -3.78 26.20
CA LEU A 184 5.09 -4.24 27.55
C LEU A 184 4.84 -5.74 27.65
N LYS A 185 4.23 -6.36 26.62
CA LYS A 185 4.06 -7.82 26.56
C LYS A 185 5.39 -8.55 26.39
N GLY A 186 6.34 -7.98 25.65
CA GLY A 186 7.67 -8.53 25.44
C GLY A 186 8.61 -8.32 26.62
N ALA A 187 8.49 -7.22 27.36
CA ALA A 187 9.32 -6.86 28.49
C ALA A 187 8.93 -7.58 29.82
N GLY A 188 7.77 -8.22 29.85
CA GLY A 188 7.24 -8.94 31.02
C GLY A 188 7.63 -10.43 31.11
N LYS A 189 8.69 -10.84 30.40
CA LYS A 189 9.24 -12.22 30.48
C LYS A 189 10.61 -12.25 31.11
#